data_0d125454214be3a92a4c7dfac1f49331
#
_entry.id   0d125454214be3a92a4c7dfac1f49331
#
_cell.length_a   1.000
_cell.length_b   1.000
_cell.length_c   1.000
_cell.angle_alpha   90.00
_cell.angle_beta   90.00
_cell.angle_gamma   90.00
#
_symmetry.space_group_name_H-M   'P 1'
#
loop_
_entity.id
_entity.type
_entity.pdbx_description
1 polymer ?
#
loop_
_entity_poly.entity_id
_entity_poly.type
_entity_poly.pdbx_seq_one_letter_code
_entity_poly.pdbx_strand_id
1 'polypeptide(L)'
;RIDPAGRRCYSVRDPMEVGSYQVEFLSDGDFALDGGAMFGVVPYPLWSKSHPPDERFRIAVTARCLLLRGHGRTIVVDSGNGDKLSAKQQDIYKIEPAGGRLLASLARFGLTGEDVTDVLLTHLHFDHAGGLTRPGDLRLSFPKARHYVQKEHYAWACKPSLKDQAS
;
A
#
# COMPACT_ATOMS: atom_id res chain seq x y z
N ARG A 1 5.87 21.89 12.40
CA ARG A 1 5.05 23.07 12.79
C ARG A 1 4.10 22.64 13.91
N ILE A 2 3.78 23.53 14.81
CA ILE A 2 2.79 23.28 15.88
C ILE A 2 1.49 24.00 15.43
N ASP A 3 0.35 23.31 15.48
CA ASP A 3 -0.95 23.92 15.19
C ASP A 3 -1.39 24.84 16.36
N PRO A 4 -2.41 25.69 16.16
CA PRO A 4 -2.91 26.58 17.23
C PRO A 4 -3.39 25.87 18.50
N ALA A 5 -3.63 24.54 18.45
CA ALA A 5 -4.00 23.72 19.58
C ALA A 5 -2.81 22.98 20.23
N GLY A 6 -1.57 23.36 19.87
CA GLY A 6 -0.34 22.80 20.45
C GLY A 6 0.07 21.42 19.91
N ARG A 7 -0.56 20.92 18.85
CA ARG A 7 -0.24 19.62 18.25
C ARG A 7 0.85 19.77 17.18
N ARG A 8 1.82 18.85 17.15
CA ARG A 8 2.80 18.80 16.06
C ARG A 8 2.10 18.49 14.74
N CYS A 9 2.08 19.46 13.83
CA CYS A 9 1.73 19.22 12.44
C CYS A 9 2.98 18.65 11.75
N TYR A 10 2.96 17.36 11.44
CA TYR A 10 4.00 16.77 10.60
C TYR A 10 3.68 17.14 9.15
N SER A 11 4.63 17.74 8.44
CA SER A 11 4.52 17.83 7.00
C SER A 11 4.80 16.43 6.42
N VAL A 12 4.21 16.11 5.27
CA VAL A 12 4.48 14.86 4.54
C VAL A 12 5.99 14.74 4.15
N ARG A 13 6.77 15.78 4.41
CA ARG A 13 8.19 15.90 4.06
C ARG A 13 9.14 15.68 5.24
N ASP A 14 8.64 15.73 6.47
CA ASP A 14 9.48 15.56 7.65
C ASP A 14 9.41 14.09 8.09
N PRO A 15 10.55 13.39 8.28
CA PRO A 15 10.55 12.05 8.80
C PRO A 15 9.92 12.06 10.21
N MET A 16 9.02 11.10 10.42
CA MET A 16 8.42 10.90 11.74
C MET A 16 9.35 9.99 12.55
N GLU A 17 9.63 10.34 13.78
CA GLU A 17 10.35 9.45 14.70
C GLU A 17 9.37 8.66 15.57
N VAL A 18 9.51 7.34 15.54
CA VAL A 18 8.76 6.42 16.40
C VAL A 18 9.75 5.56 17.16
N GLY A 19 9.98 5.91 18.43
CA GLY A 19 11.07 5.35 19.20
C GLY A 19 12.42 5.67 18.53
N SER A 20 13.16 4.63 18.18
CA SER A 20 14.47 4.74 17.51
C SER A 20 14.40 4.53 15.99
N TYR A 21 13.21 4.51 15.42
CA TYR A 21 13.01 4.39 13.98
C TYR A 21 12.59 5.72 13.36
N GLN A 22 13.19 6.04 12.23
CA GLN A 22 12.68 7.04 11.30
C GLN A 22 11.62 6.38 10.43
N VAL A 23 10.45 7.01 10.34
CA VAL A 23 9.31 6.51 9.56
C VAL A 23 8.96 7.49 8.47
N GLU A 24 8.88 7.02 7.26
CA GLU A 24 8.58 7.79 6.05
C GLU A 24 7.49 7.09 5.23
N PHE A 25 6.78 7.88 4.43
CA PHE A 25 5.74 7.34 3.54
C PHE A 25 6.32 7.03 2.16
N LEU A 26 6.05 5.82 1.71
CA LEU A 26 6.18 5.42 0.32
C LEU A 26 4.80 5.43 -0.34
N SER A 27 4.78 5.55 -1.66
CA SER A 27 3.55 5.47 -2.44
C SER A 27 3.75 4.52 -3.62
N ASP A 28 2.78 3.64 -3.81
CA ASP A 28 2.65 2.86 -5.05
C ASP A 28 1.62 3.46 -6.01
N GLY A 29 1.23 4.72 -5.78
CA GLY A 29 0.34 5.49 -6.63
C GLY A 29 -1.12 5.46 -6.19
N ASP A 30 -1.93 6.16 -6.98
CA ASP A 30 -3.35 6.27 -6.75
C ASP A 30 -4.11 5.18 -7.52
N PHE A 31 -5.25 4.80 -6.98
CA PHE A 31 -6.17 3.86 -7.60
C PHE A 31 -7.60 4.14 -7.12
N ALA A 32 -8.56 3.34 -7.52
CA ALA A 32 -9.94 3.57 -7.11
C ALA A 32 -10.64 2.25 -6.75
N LEU A 33 -11.47 2.31 -5.72
CA LEU A 33 -12.27 1.20 -5.23
C LEU A 33 -13.75 1.57 -5.19
N ASP A 34 -14.62 0.58 -5.34
CA ASP A 34 -16.07 0.77 -5.19
C ASP A 34 -16.39 1.38 -3.82
N GLY A 35 -17.03 2.53 -3.82
CA GLY A 35 -17.34 3.26 -2.60
C GLY A 35 -18.34 2.51 -1.70
N GLY A 36 -19.27 1.75 -2.27
CA GLY A 36 -20.19 0.93 -1.50
C GLY A 36 -19.48 -0.21 -0.78
N ALA A 37 -18.52 -0.85 -1.44
CA ALA A 37 -17.71 -1.89 -0.82
C ALA A 37 -16.85 -1.34 0.33
N MET A 38 -16.29 -0.13 0.15
CA MET A 38 -15.42 0.50 1.15
C MET A 38 -16.18 1.01 2.37
N PHE A 39 -17.36 1.59 2.16
CA PHE A 39 -18.17 2.16 3.26
C PHE A 39 -19.20 1.18 3.84
N GLY A 40 -19.42 0.05 3.19
CA GLY A 40 -20.31 -1.00 3.67
C GLY A 40 -21.73 -0.51 3.95
N VAL A 41 -22.13 -0.59 5.20
CA VAL A 41 -23.48 -0.21 5.64
C VAL A 41 -23.73 1.30 5.74
N VAL A 42 -22.71 2.12 5.56
CA VAL A 42 -22.88 3.59 5.60
C VAL A 42 -23.64 4.04 4.35
N PRO A 43 -24.75 4.75 4.46
CA PRO A 43 -25.54 5.19 3.31
C PRO A 43 -24.77 6.12 2.37
N TYR A 44 -24.95 5.92 1.07
CA TYR A 44 -24.34 6.74 0.01
C TYR A 44 -24.43 8.26 0.26
N PRO A 45 -25.59 8.86 0.64
CA PRO A 45 -25.69 10.30 0.87
C PRO A 45 -24.79 10.84 1.99
N LEU A 46 -24.30 9.96 2.85
CA LEU A 46 -23.40 10.35 3.94
C LEU A 46 -21.93 10.31 3.50
N TRP A 47 -21.47 9.19 2.95
CA TRP A 47 -20.06 9.06 2.59
C TRP A 47 -19.69 9.82 1.32
N SER A 48 -20.60 9.95 0.35
CA SER A 48 -20.31 10.65 -0.92
C SER A 48 -20.03 12.15 -0.76
N LYS A 49 -20.42 12.75 0.35
CA LYS A 49 -20.11 14.17 0.66
C LYS A 49 -18.62 14.36 0.95
N SER A 50 -17.99 13.41 1.63
CA SER A 50 -16.58 13.48 2.01
C SER A 50 -15.66 12.77 0.99
N HIS A 51 -16.18 11.77 0.29
CA HIS A 51 -15.47 10.98 -0.71
C HIS A 51 -16.32 10.90 -1.98
N PRO A 52 -16.34 11.97 -2.80
CA PRO A 52 -17.13 12.01 -4.04
C PRO A 52 -16.66 10.88 -4.98
N PRO A 53 -17.57 10.00 -5.41
CA PRO A 53 -17.22 8.93 -6.33
C PRO A 53 -17.14 9.42 -7.78
N ASP A 54 -16.46 8.64 -8.60
CA ASP A 54 -16.51 8.81 -10.05
C ASP A 54 -17.83 8.24 -10.66
N GLU A 55 -17.94 8.31 -11.98
CA GLU A 55 -19.12 7.84 -12.73
C GLU A 55 -19.38 6.33 -12.56
N ARG A 56 -18.40 5.57 -12.09
CA ARG A 56 -18.48 4.13 -11.79
C ARG A 56 -18.61 3.86 -10.29
N PHE A 57 -19.00 4.85 -9.51
CA PHE A 57 -19.15 4.78 -8.04
C PHE A 57 -17.88 4.43 -7.28
N ARG A 58 -16.70 4.64 -7.88
CA ARG A 58 -15.41 4.37 -7.25
C ARG A 58 -14.91 5.63 -6.55
N ILE A 59 -14.34 5.45 -5.38
CA ILE A 59 -13.64 6.51 -4.62
C ILE A 59 -12.14 6.43 -4.89
N ALA A 60 -11.48 7.58 -4.93
CA ALA A 60 -10.03 7.66 -5.05
C ALA A 60 -9.36 7.26 -3.74
N VAL A 61 -8.36 6.40 -3.84
CA VAL A 61 -7.51 5.95 -2.74
C VAL A 61 -6.05 5.94 -3.17
N THR A 62 -5.13 5.96 -2.22
CA THR A 62 -3.68 5.90 -2.49
C THR A 62 -3.10 4.66 -1.82
N ALA A 63 -2.37 3.85 -2.57
CA ALA A 63 -1.60 2.74 -2.02
C ALA A 63 -0.37 3.30 -1.27
N ARG A 64 -0.53 3.49 0.05
CA ARG A 64 0.53 3.97 0.93
C ARG A 64 1.21 2.83 1.63
N CYS A 65 2.54 2.83 1.55
CA CYS A 65 3.40 1.94 2.29
C CYS A 65 4.25 2.75 3.27
N LEU A 66 4.87 2.10 4.23
CA LEU A 66 5.79 2.76 5.16
C LEU A 66 7.22 2.27 4.92
N LEU A 67 8.16 3.17 5.07
CA LEU A 67 9.59 2.90 5.19
C LEU A 67 10.04 3.21 6.62
N LEU A 68 10.56 2.21 7.32
CA LEU A 68 11.14 2.38 8.64
C LEU A 68 12.64 2.11 8.57
N ARG A 69 13.44 3.02 9.09
CA ARG A 69 14.90 2.89 9.15
C ARG A 69 15.41 3.07 10.58
N GLY A 70 16.14 2.09 11.07
CA GLY A 70 16.71 2.09 12.41
C GLY A 70 17.41 0.78 12.75
N HIS A 71 18.33 0.78 13.67
CA HIS A 71 19.06 -0.41 14.14
C HIS A 71 19.70 -1.25 13.01
N GLY A 72 20.19 -0.60 11.95
CA GLY A 72 20.74 -1.29 10.80
C GLY A 72 19.72 -2.03 9.94
N ARG A 73 18.41 -1.75 10.12
CA ARG A 73 17.31 -2.34 9.33
C ARG A 73 16.65 -1.31 8.45
N THR A 74 16.25 -1.76 7.29
CA THR A 74 15.40 -1.04 6.33
C THR A 74 14.14 -1.88 6.14
N ILE A 75 13.04 -1.45 6.72
CA ILE A 75 11.79 -2.21 6.77
C ILE A 75 10.76 -1.53 5.89
N VAL A 76 10.14 -2.27 5.01
CA VAL A 76 8.98 -1.81 4.22
C VAL A 76 7.71 -2.47 4.78
N VAL A 77 6.70 -1.66 5.06
CA VAL A 77 5.37 -2.16 5.46
C VAL A 77 4.42 -2.02 4.28
N ASP A 78 3.88 -3.13 3.86
CA ASP A 78 3.10 -3.34 2.64
C ASP A 78 3.86 -3.04 1.35
N SER A 79 3.33 -3.47 0.22
CA SER A 79 4.00 -3.36 -1.07
C SER A 79 3.15 -2.74 -2.19
N GLY A 80 1.96 -2.28 -1.86
CA GLY A 80 1.08 -1.64 -2.84
C GLY A 80 0.45 -2.60 -3.86
N ASN A 81 -0.12 -2.03 -4.91
CA ASN A 81 -0.81 -2.74 -5.99
C ASN A 81 0.15 -3.56 -6.87
N GLY A 82 1.38 -3.07 -7.03
CA GLY A 82 2.33 -3.63 -7.99
C GLY A 82 1.90 -3.45 -9.45
N ASP A 83 2.52 -4.23 -10.33
CA ASP A 83 2.44 -4.06 -11.78
C ASP A 83 1.89 -5.30 -12.52
N LYS A 84 1.35 -6.27 -11.79
CA LYS A 84 0.95 -7.57 -12.35
C LYS A 84 -0.51 -7.64 -12.77
N LEU A 85 -1.30 -6.64 -12.43
CA LEU A 85 -2.71 -6.60 -12.74
C LEU A 85 -2.94 -6.57 -14.24
N SER A 86 -3.91 -7.37 -14.71
CA SER A 86 -4.32 -7.37 -16.10
C SER A 86 -4.91 -6.01 -16.52
N ALA A 87 -4.91 -5.69 -17.81
CA ALA A 87 -5.51 -4.46 -18.33
C ALA A 87 -6.96 -4.25 -17.85
N LYS A 88 -7.73 -5.35 -17.74
CA LYS A 88 -9.09 -5.32 -17.21
C LYS A 88 -9.12 -4.89 -15.74
N GLN A 89 -8.24 -5.44 -14.92
CA GLN A 89 -8.14 -5.08 -13.49
C GLN A 89 -7.64 -3.65 -13.31
N GLN A 90 -6.66 -3.22 -14.13
CA GLN A 90 -6.19 -1.83 -14.14
C GLN A 90 -7.34 -0.86 -14.44
N ASP A 91 -8.20 -1.18 -15.41
CA ASP A 91 -9.39 -0.37 -15.70
C ASP A 91 -10.41 -0.40 -14.55
N ILE A 92 -10.68 -1.58 -13.98
CA ILE A 92 -11.59 -1.71 -12.84
C ILE A 92 -11.15 -0.85 -11.66
N TYR A 93 -9.88 -0.93 -11.31
CA TYR A 93 -9.30 -0.23 -10.15
C TYR A 93 -8.70 1.14 -10.51
N LYS A 94 -8.82 1.57 -11.76
CA LYS A 94 -8.27 2.85 -12.24
C LYS A 94 -6.79 3.02 -11.88
N ILE A 95 -6.03 1.95 -12.03
CA ILE A 95 -4.58 1.96 -11.78
C ILE A 95 -3.88 2.40 -13.05
N GLU A 96 -3.11 3.48 -12.95
CA GLU A 96 -2.26 3.93 -14.04
C GLU A 96 -1.22 2.86 -14.39
N PRO A 97 -1.02 2.51 -15.68
CA PRO A 97 -0.11 1.48 -16.12
C PRO A 97 1.36 1.94 -16.08
N ALA A 98 1.80 2.39 -14.92
CA ALA A 98 3.19 2.81 -14.71
C ALA A 98 3.84 1.87 -13.69
N GLY A 99 4.64 0.93 -14.16
CA GLY A 99 5.32 -0.03 -13.32
C GLY A 99 6.33 0.57 -12.35
N GLY A 100 6.60 -0.13 -11.26
CA GLY A 100 7.70 0.18 -10.34
C GLY A 100 7.51 1.43 -9.49
N ARG A 101 6.29 1.90 -9.27
CA ARG A 101 6.01 3.13 -8.50
C ARG A 101 6.54 3.04 -7.07
N LEU A 102 6.35 1.92 -6.40
CA LEU A 102 6.88 1.70 -5.05
C LEU A 102 8.41 1.76 -5.04
N LEU A 103 9.07 1.10 -5.99
CA LEU A 103 10.53 1.11 -6.10
C LEU A 103 11.05 2.51 -6.46
N ALA A 104 10.34 3.24 -7.32
CA ALA A 104 10.65 4.65 -7.61
C ALA A 104 10.47 5.54 -6.37
N SER A 105 9.45 5.28 -5.55
CA SER A 105 9.26 5.97 -4.28
C SER A 105 10.39 5.66 -3.29
N LEU A 106 10.85 4.42 -3.23
CA LEU A 106 11.99 4.00 -2.42
C LEU A 106 13.31 4.65 -2.88
N ALA A 107 13.50 4.78 -4.20
CA ALA A 107 14.67 5.42 -4.79
C ALA A 107 14.83 6.91 -4.38
N ARG A 108 13.74 7.59 -3.99
CA ARG A 108 13.80 8.97 -3.45
C ARG A 108 14.57 9.07 -2.14
N PHE A 109 14.72 7.95 -1.44
CA PHE A 109 15.50 7.82 -0.20
C PHE A 109 16.90 7.23 -0.45
N GLY A 110 17.32 7.13 -1.72
CA GLY A 110 18.59 6.54 -2.13
C GLY A 110 18.66 5.02 -1.96
N LEU A 111 17.50 4.35 -1.89
CA LEU A 111 17.39 2.91 -1.66
C LEU A 111 16.85 2.18 -2.89
N THR A 112 17.25 0.93 -3.01
CA THR A 112 16.71 -0.04 -3.98
C THR A 112 15.99 -1.17 -3.25
N GLY A 113 15.37 -2.07 -3.98
CA GLY A 113 14.78 -3.27 -3.37
C GLY A 113 15.79 -4.20 -2.70
N GLU A 114 17.07 -4.12 -3.12
CA GLU A 114 18.18 -4.90 -2.53
C GLU A 114 18.59 -4.40 -1.14
N ASP A 115 18.26 -3.15 -0.80
CA ASP A 115 18.63 -2.52 0.47
C ASP A 115 17.59 -2.79 1.56
N VAL A 116 16.43 -3.35 1.19
CA VAL A 116 15.36 -3.69 2.13
C VAL A 116 15.73 -4.99 2.85
N THR A 117 15.76 -4.93 4.16
CA THR A 117 16.08 -6.08 5.03
C THR A 117 14.85 -6.87 5.45
N ASP A 118 13.69 -6.21 5.52
CA ASP A 118 12.46 -6.79 6.01
C ASP A 118 11.24 -6.21 5.28
N VAL A 119 10.27 -7.05 5.01
CA VAL A 119 8.94 -6.65 4.53
C VAL A 119 7.89 -7.17 5.48
N LEU A 120 7.08 -6.27 6.02
CA LEU A 120 5.97 -6.59 6.90
C LEU A 120 4.65 -6.38 6.15
N LEU A 121 3.88 -7.44 5.98
CA LEU A 121 2.56 -7.35 5.36
C LEU A 121 1.49 -7.24 6.43
N THR A 122 0.69 -6.18 6.36
CA THR A 122 -0.47 -6.01 7.23
C THR A 122 -1.51 -7.08 6.91
N HIS A 123 -1.72 -7.33 5.61
CA HIS A 123 -2.56 -8.40 5.09
C HIS A 123 -2.24 -8.67 3.60
N LEU A 124 -2.93 -9.62 2.96
CA LEU A 124 -2.60 -10.11 1.62
C LEU A 124 -3.57 -9.67 0.53
N HIS A 125 -4.36 -8.60 0.72
CA HIS A 125 -5.10 -8.02 -0.38
C HIS A 125 -4.15 -7.45 -1.44
N PHE A 126 -4.62 -7.37 -2.69
CA PHE A 126 -3.80 -7.01 -3.84
C PHE A 126 -3.13 -5.64 -3.71
N ASP A 127 -3.79 -4.69 -3.06
CA ASP A 127 -3.31 -3.32 -2.84
C ASP A 127 -2.29 -3.19 -1.70
N HIS A 128 -2.03 -4.29 -0.99
CA HIS A 128 -1.01 -4.39 0.07
C HIS A 128 0.12 -5.35 -0.29
N ALA A 129 -0.17 -6.43 -1.00
CA ALA A 129 0.81 -7.48 -1.32
C ALA A 129 1.17 -7.56 -2.81
N GLY A 130 0.51 -6.78 -3.66
CA GLY A 130 0.68 -6.85 -5.12
C GLY A 130 2.10 -6.57 -5.60
N GLY A 131 2.81 -5.66 -4.94
CA GLY A 131 4.17 -5.27 -5.31
C GLY A 131 5.29 -6.18 -4.79
N LEU A 132 4.98 -7.29 -4.10
CA LEU A 132 5.99 -8.22 -3.60
C LEU A 132 6.80 -8.89 -4.71
N THR A 133 6.18 -9.13 -5.85
CA THR A 133 6.81 -9.76 -7.00
C THR A 133 6.65 -8.89 -8.24
N ARG A 134 7.61 -8.99 -9.16
CA ARG A 134 7.62 -8.25 -10.43
C ARG A 134 6.81 -8.97 -11.51
N PRO A 135 6.31 -8.26 -12.52
CA PRO A 135 5.66 -8.89 -13.65
C PRO A 135 6.62 -9.80 -14.43
N GLY A 136 6.07 -10.80 -15.10
CA GLY A 136 6.80 -11.74 -15.94
C GLY A 136 7.29 -12.96 -15.18
N ASP A 137 8.45 -12.89 -14.56
CA ASP A 137 9.11 -14.03 -13.92
C ASP A 137 8.82 -14.17 -12.41
N LEU A 138 7.99 -13.31 -11.87
CA LEU A 138 7.60 -13.29 -10.46
C LEU A 138 8.78 -13.15 -9.47
N ARG A 139 9.91 -12.61 -9.93
CA ARG A 139 11.02 -12.31 -9.03
C ARG A 139 10.58 -11.36 -7.92
N LEU A 140 11.12 -11.59 -6.72
CA LEU A 140 10.85 -10.74 -5.57
C LEU A 140 11.31 -9.30 -5.83
N SER A 141 10.49 -8.34 -5.44
CA SER A 141 10.85 -6.92 -5.47
C SER A 141 11.90 -6.57 -4.41
N PHE A 142 11.93 -7.36 -3.34
CA PHE A 142 12.84 -7.22 -2.19
C PHE A 142 13.58 -8.54 -1.93
N PRO A 143 14.55 -8.92 -2.80
CA PRO A 143 15.08 -10.27 -2.84
C PRO A 143 15.92 -10.66 -1.61
N LYS A 144 16.47 -9.69 -0.88
CA LYS A 144 17.24 -9.92 0.35
C LYS A 144 16.42 -9.80 1.62
N ALA A 145 15.18 -9.34 1.51
CA ALA A 145 14.33 -9.10 2.67
C ALA A 145 13.75 -10.40 3.25
N ARG A 146 13.61 -10.43 4.56
CA ARG A 146 12.70 -11.38 5.22
C ARG A 146 11.27 -10.87 5.09
N HIS A 147 10.35 -11.72 4.70
CA HIS A 147 8.95 -11.37 4.54
C HIS A 147 8.14 -11.93 5.72
N TYR A 148 7.33 -11.06 6.32
CA TYR A 148 6.51 -11.39 7.47
C TYR A 148 5.04 -11.16 7.15
N VAL A 149 4.23 -12.13 7.51
CA VAL A 149 2.77 -12.07 7.47
C VAL A 149 2.21 -12.80 8.67
N GLN A 150 1.08 -12.37 9.16
CA GLN A 150 0.41 -13.03 10.28
C GLN A 150 -0.02 -14.46 9.87
N LYS A 151 0.34 -15.46 10.69
CA LYS A 151 0.19 -16.89 10.35
C LYS A 151 -1.24 -17.29 9.99
N GLU A 152 -2.20 -16.84 10.77
CA GLU A 152 -3.62 -17.18 10.55
C GLU A 152 -4.15 -16.54 9.29
N HIS A 153 -3.74 -15.30 9.02
CA HIS A 153 -4.09 -14.61 7.78
C HIS A 153 -3.52 -15.32 6.55
N TYR A 154 -2.27 -15.77 6.61
CA TYR A 154 -1.67 -16.58 5.54
C TYR A 154 -2.45 -17.87 5.29
N ALA A 155 -2.79 -18.59 6.37
CA ALA A 155 -3.57 -19.82 6.26
C ALA A 155 -4.96 -19.57 5.66
N TRP A 156 -5.59 -18.45 6.01
CA TRP A 156 -6.87 -18.05 5.46
C TRP A 156 -6.75 -17.63 3.97
N ALA A 157 -5.74 -16.88 3.60
CA ALA A 157 -5.49 -16.49 2.21
C ALA A 157 -5.24 -17.68 1.29
N CYS A 158 -4.67 -18.79 1.80
CA CYS A 158 -4.54 -20.04 1.04
C CYS A 158 -5.88 -20.75 0.78
N LYS A 159 -6.92 -20.45 1.55
CA LYS A 159 -8.27 -21.01 1.41
C LYS A 159 -9.33 -19.92 1.62
N PRO A 160 -9.37 -18.92 0.75
CA PRO A 160 -10.25 -17.78 0.93
C PRO A 160 -11.73 -18.19 0.84
N SER A 161 -12.58 -17.46 1.54
CA SER A 161 -14.03 -17.59 1.38
C SER A 161 -14.44 -17.14 -0.04
N LEU A 162 -15.62 -17.54 -0.49
CA LEU A 162 -16.14 -17.13 -1.81
C LEU A 162 -16.16 -15.61 -1.99
N LYS A 163 -16.41 -14.87 -0.91
CA LYS A 163 -16.42 -13.40 -0.89
C LYS A 163 -15.03 -12.81 -1.18
N ASP A 164 -13.99 -13.47 -0.75
CA ASP A 164 -12.62 -12.91 -0.74
C ASP A 164 -11.73 -13.50 -1.83
N GLN A 165 -12.29 -14.34 -2.70
CA GLN A 165 -11.54 -14.93 -3.83
C GLN A 165 -11.08 -13.92 -4.89
N ALA A 166 -11.68 -12.73 -4.90
CA ALA A 166 -11.35 -11.67 -5.85
C ALA A 166 -10.43 -10.58 -5.25
N SER A 167 -10.01 -10.75 -4.02
CA SER A 167 -9.22 -9.74 -3.27
C SER A 167 -7.72 -9.93 -3.40
#